data_dd55fda621d7b16ba28f75a431e5a101
#
_entry.id   dd55fda621d7b16ba28f75a431e5a101
#
_cell.length_a   1.000
_cell.length_b   1.000
_cell.length_c   1.000
_cell.angle_alpha   90.00
_cell.angle_beta   90.00
_cell.angle_gamma   90.00
#
_symmetry.space_group_name_H-M   'P 1'
#
loop_
_entity.id
_entity.type
_entity.pdbx_description
1 polymer ?
#
loop_
_entity_poly.entity_id
_entity_poly.type
_entity_poly.pdbx_seq_one_letter_code
_entity_poly.pdbx_strand_id
1 'polypeptide(L)'
;LGSAAGGGFPQWNCNCPQCSAVRGGSRHHLPRTQSSIAVSANDTDWLLINASPDVLQQIKSFPALQPARALRDTGIAAVLLMDAQIDHTTGLLMLREHRQKLPLWCHPLVREDLSTGNPLFKVLEHYCGIDWQSLPLQSGFHIPGLQGLQFEALPLISNAPPYSPHRDKPQPGDNVGLTVRDEHSG
;
A
#
# COMPACT_ATOMS: atom_id res chain seq x y z
N LEU A 1 6.54 0.49 -7.73
CA LEU A 1 6.47 -0.97 -7.78
C LEU A 1 5.40 -1.45 -8.76
N GLY A 2 4.24 -0.84 -8.77
CA GLY A 2 3.14 -1.10 -9.66
C GLY A 2 2.33 0.14 -9.95
N SER A 3 1.66 0.18 -11.12
CA SER A 3 0.91 1.37 -11.59
C SER A 3 -0.41 1.02 -12.26
N ALA A 4 -0.82 -0.24 -12.26
CA ALA A 4 -2.12 -0.64 -12.78
C ALA A 4 -3.22 -0.48 -11.72
N ALA A 5 -4.45 -0.28 -12.16
CA ALA A 5 -5.63 -0.38 -11.32
C ALA A 5 -5.88 -1.82 -10.86
N GLY A 6 -6.90 -2.03 -10.04
CA GLY A 6 -7.28 -3.34 -9.54
C GLY A 6 -7.42 -4.39 -10.67
N GLY A 7 -6.79 -5.54 -10.46
CA GLY A 7 -6.69 -6.63 -11.44
C GLY A 7 -5.46 -6.59 -12.34
N GLY A 8 -4.63 -5.56 -12.28
CA GLY A 8 -3.36 -5.47 -13.00
C GLY A 8 -3.50 -5.14 -14.49
N PHE A 9 -2.37 -5.15 -15.20
CA PHE A 9 -2.35 -5.02 -16.65
C PHE A 9 -1.42 -6.07 -17.25
N PRO A 10 -1.88 -6.96 -18.17
CA PRO A 10 -3.23 -7.02 -18.71
C PRO A 10 -4.26 -7.43 -17.65
N GLN A 11 -5.45 -6.80 -17.70
CA GLN A 11 -6.55 -7.15 -16.81
C GLN A 11 -6.96 -8.61 -17.05
N TRP A 12 -7.12 -9.40 -16.00
CA TRP A 12 -7.30 -10.85 -16.09
C TRP A 12 -8.52 -11.29 -16.93
N ASN A 13 -9.60 -10.51 -16.90
CA ASN A 13 -10.86 -10.75 -17.60
C ASN A 13 -11.14 -9.78 -18.77
N CYS A 14 -10.14 -9.01 -19.22
CA CYS A 14 -10.29 -8.04 -20.30
C CYS A 14 -9.65 -8.53 -21.59
N ASN A 15 -10.35 -8.43 -22.72
CA ASN A 15 -9.85 -8.79 -24.03
C ASN A 15 -9.79 -7.58 -24.98
N CYS A 16 -9.60 -6.36 -24.45
CA CYS A 16 -9.37 -5.18 -25.28
C CYS A 16 -8.03 -5.31 -26.05
N PRO A 17 -7.83 -4.51 -27.11
CA PRO A 17 -6.63 -4.60 -27.95
C PRO A 17 -5.32 -4.56 -27.16
N GLN A 18 -5.20 -3.70 -26.15
CA GLN A 18 -4.00 -3.58 -25.32
C GLN A 18 -3.77 -4.83 -24.46
N CYS A 19 -4.79 -5.32 -23.75
CA CYS A 19 -4.67 -6.52 -22.92
C CYS A 19 -4.38 -7.77 -23.76
N SER A 20 -5.03 -7.90 -24.93
CA SER A 20 -4.73 -8.96 -25.89
C SER A 20 -3.31 -8.88 -26.42
N ALA A 21 -2.84 -7.68 -26.77
CA ALA A 21 -1.48 -7.48 -27.29
C ALA A 21 -0.42 -7.90 -26.27
N VAL A 22 -0.59 -7.56 -24.98
CA VAL A 22 0.34 -7.99 -23.91
C VAL A 22 0.35 -9.50 -23.76
N ARG A 23 -0.83 -10.15 -23.75
CA ARG A 23 -0.92 -11.62 -23.68
C ARG A 23 -0.28 -12.31 -24.91
N GLY A 24 -0.39 -11.65 -26.07
CA GLY A 24 0.25 -12.10 -27.33
C GLY A 24 1.75 -11.80 -27.42
N GLY A 25 2.39 -11.29 -26.35
CA GLY A 25 3.82 -11.03 -26.34
C GLY A 25 4.25 -9.72 -27.03
N SER A 26 3.38 -8.74 -27.13
CA SER A 26 3.71 -7.41 -27.69
C SER A 26 4.92 -6.80 -26.97
N ARG A 27 5.87 -6.29 -27.75
CA ARG A 27 7.04 -5.56 -27.24
C ARG A 27 6.73 -4.08 -26.93
N HIS A 28 5.59 -3.56 -27.40
CA HIS A 28 5.19 -2.15 -27.24
C HIS A 28 4.38 -1.93 -25.96
N HIS A 29 3.79 -2.97 -25.40
CA HIS A 29 2.98 -2.92 -24.18
C HIS A 29 3.59 -3.82 -23.13
N LEU A 30 4.01 -3.24 -22.01
CA LEU A 30 4.58 -3.97 -20.89
C LEU A 30 3.52 -4.23 -19.82
N PRO A 31 3.48 -5.44 -19.22
CA PRO A 31 2.60 -5.71 -18.09
C PRO A 31 2.92 -4.80 -16.90
N ARG A 32 1.90 -4.53 -16.09
CA ARG A 32 2.02 -3.73 -14.85
C ARG A 32 1.29 -4.43 -13.72
N THR A 33 1.92 -4.52 -12.58
CA THR A 33 1.29 -4.92 -11.32
C THR A 33 0.40 -3.78 -10.77
N GLN A 34 -0.48 -4.12 -9.86
CA GLN A 34 -1.41 -3.18 -9.23
C GLN A 34 -0.67 -2.13 -8.40
N SER A 35 -1.31 -0.98 -8.19
CA SER A 35 -0.70 0.22 -7.63
C SER A 35 -0.04 -0.02 -6.27
N SER A 36 1.25 0.27 -6.18
CA SER A 36 2.02 0.31 -4.95
C SER A 36 3.30 1.10 -5.18
N ILE A 37 3.70 1.92 -4.22
CA ILE A 37 4.89 2.78 -4.29
C ILE A 37 5.80 2.45 -3.11
N ALA A 38 7.11 2.48 -3.33
CA ALA A 38 8.11 2.43 -2.27
C ALA A 38 8.89 3.73 -2.23
N VAL A 39 9.07 4.31 -1.04
CA VAL A 39 9.79 5.58 -0.81
C VAL A 39 10.81 5.36 0.29
N SER A 40 12.03 5.87 0.09
CA SER A 40 13.13 5.81 1.06
C SER A 40 13.97 7.08 0.96
N ALA A 41 14.62 7.48 2.05
CA ALA A 41 15.65 8.52 2.07
C ALA A 41 17.07 7.93 2.17
N ASN A 42 17.22 6.64 2.47
CA ASN A 42 18.51 6.00 2.77
C ASN A 42 18.77 4.70 1.99
N ASP A 43 17.87 4.34 1.06
CA ASP A 43 17.93 3.13 0.24
C ASP A 43 17.93 1.80 1.02
N THR A 44 17.68 1.83 2.32
CA THR A 44 17.65 0.64 3.19
C THR A 44 16.32 0.44 3.91
N ASP A 45 15.69 1.52 4.35
CA ASP A 45 14.40 1.50 5.04
C ASP A 45 13.36 2.20 4.17
N TRP A 46 12.29 1.48 3.85
CA TRP A 46 11.32 1.86 2.85
C TRP A 46 9.90 1.96 3.43
N LEU A 47 9.21 3.02 3.09
CA LEU A 47 7.77 3.09 3.23
C LEU A 47 7.12 2.40 2.04
N LEU A 48 6.28 1.40 2.31
CA LEU A 48 5.40 0.83 1.29
C LEU A 48 4.06 1.56 1.33
N ILE A 49 3.75 2.32 0.28
CA ILE A 49 2.46 2.98 0.11
C ILE A 49 1.54 2.05 -0.67
N ASN A 50 0.47 1.61 -0.04
CA ASN A 50 -0.45 0.55 -0.43
C ASN A 50 0.24 -0.82 -0.57
N ALA A 51 -0.43 -1.86 -0.10
CA ALA A 51 -0.01 -3.25 -0.23
C ALA A 51 -0.93 -3.97 -1.21
N SER A 52 -0.57 -3.95 -2.49
CA SER A 52 -1.37 -4.58 -3.54
C SER A 52 -1.34 -6.12 -3.43
N PRO A 53 -2.31 -6.84 -4.03
CA PRO A 53 -2.26 -8.31 -4.13
C PRO A 53 -0.97 -8.85 -4.75
N ASP A 54 -0.29 -8.03 -5.57
CA ASP A 54 0.95 -8.36 -6.27
C ASP A 54 2.21 -8.12 -5.42
N VAL A 55 2.08 -7.76 -4.15
CA VAL A 55 3.20 -7.30 -3.29
C VAL A 55 4.38 -8.27 -3.26
N LEU A 56 4.16 -9.58 -3.28
CA LEU A 56 5.27 -10.56 -3.30
C LEU A 56 6.05 -10.52 -4.61
N GLN A 57 5.36 -10.32 -5.74
CA GLN A 57 6.02 -10.13 -7.03
C GLN A 57 6.78 -8.80 -7.07
N GLN A 58 6.20 -7.75 -6.50
CA GLN A 58 6.82 -6.43 -6.40
C GLN A 58 8.09 -6.46 -5.56
N ILE A 59 8.05 -7.11 -4.39
CA ILE A 59 9.24 -7.33 -3.54
C ILE A 59 10.30 -8.14 -4.31
N LYS A 60 9.89 -9.20 -5.01
CA LYS A 60 10.81 -10.04 -5.79
C LYS A 60 11.49 -9.27 -6.92
N SER A 61 10.78 -8.31 -7.52
CA SER A 61 11.29 -7.47 -8.61
C SER A 61 12.09 -6.26 -8.14
N PHE A 62 12.06 -5.93 -6.85
CA PHE A 62 12.76 -4.78 -6.27
C PHE A 62 13.63 -5.22 -5.09
N PRO A 63 14.92 -5.55 -5.35
CA PRO A 63 15.83 -6.14 -4.36
C PRO A 63 15.96 -5.37 -3.05
N ALA A 64 15.80 -4.04 -3.07
CA ALA A 64 15.91 -3.21 -1.87
C ALA A 64 14.86 -3.52 -0.79
N LEU A 65 13.74 -4.18 -1.14
CA LEU A 65 12.74 -4.64 -0.18
C LEU A 65 12.99 -6.06 0.34
N GLN A 66 13.97 -6.77 -0.24
CA GLN A 66 14.28 -8.15 0.13
C GLN A 66 15.15 -8.22 1.39
N PRO A 67 15.23 -9.39 2.04
CA PRO A 67 16.12 -9.58 3.19
C PRO A 67 17.59 -9.30 2.81
N ALA A 68 18.26 -8.45 3.60
CA ALA A 68 19.65 -8.09 3.39
C ALA A 68 20.48 -8.03 4.69
N ARG A 69 19.84 -7.89 5.87
CA ARG A 69 20.50 -7.60 7.15
C ARG A 69 20.46 -8.79 8.12
N ALA A 70 19.52 -9.73 7.96
CA ALA A 70 19.34 -10.87 8.84
C ALA A 70 18.72 -12.07 8.11
N LEU A 71 18.69 -13.25 8.77
CA LEU A 71 18.11 -14.48 8.21
C LEU A 71 16.63 -14.31 7.78
N ARG A 72 15.87 -13.52 8.54
CA ARG A 72 14.52 -13.08 8.21
C ARG A 72 14.45 -11.58 8.43
N ASP A 73 14.28 -10.84 7.37
CA ASP A 73 14.31 -9.38 7.32
C ASP A 73 13.48 -8.87 6.13
N THR A 74 13.30 -7.57 6.05
CA THR A 74 12.74 -6.86 4.91
C THR A 74 13.19 -5.41 4.94
N GLY A 75 13.32 -4.77 3.80
CA GLY A 75 13.52 -3.33 3.69
C GLY A 75 12.26 -2.51 4.04
N ILE A 76 11.10 -3.13 4.22
CA ILE A 76 9.85 -2.42 4.55
C ILE A 76 9.86 -2.02 6.03
N ALA A 77 10.08 -0.73 6.30
CA ALA A 77 10.03 -0.16 7.65
C ALA A 77 8.59 0.07 8.13
N ALA A 78 7.70 0.45 7.22
CA ALA A 78 6.28 0.64 7.50
C ALA A 78 5.42 0.49 6.24
N VAL A 79 4.13 0.24 6.43
CA VAL A 79 3.12 0.31 5.37
C VAL A 79 2.20 1.49 5.64
N LEU A 80 1.86 2.26 4.60
CA LEU A 80 0.85 3.32 4.67
C LEU A 80 -0.26 3.02 3.67
N LEU A 81 -1.50 3.02 4.14
CA LEU A 81 -2.68 2.83 3.29
C LEU A 81 -3.33 4.17 3.01
N MET A 82 -3.58 4.43 1.73
CA MET A 82 -4.24 5.65 1.26
C MET A 82 -5.77 5.56 1.35
N ASP A 83 -6.30 4.35 1.36
CA ASP A 83 -7.71 3.99 1.45
C ASP A 83 -7.85 2.50 1.82
N ALA A 84 -9.07 1.98 1.83
CA ALA A 84 -9.36 0.58 2.14
C ALA A 84 -9.65 -0.28 0.89
N GLN A 85 -9.36 0.17 -0.33
CA GLN A 85 -9.64 -0.61 -1.54
C GLN A 85 -8.91 -1.96 -1.53
N ILE A 86 -9.54 -2.98 -2.12
CA ILE A 86 -9.03 -4.36 -2.14
C ILE A 86 -7.63 -4.43 -2.77
N ASP A 87 -7.42 -3.72 -3.86
CA ASP A 87 -6.15 -3.68 -4.58
C ASP A 87 -5.05 -2.87 -3.86
N HIS A 88 -5.41 -2.13 -2.81
CA HIS A 88 -4.46 -1.40 -1.97
C HIS A 88 -4.15 -2.09 -0.64
N THR A 89 -4.94 -3.08 -0.24
CA THR A 89 -4.86 -3.64 1.13
C THR A 89 -4.64 -5.14 1.20
N THR A 90 -5.08 -5.93 0.19
CA THR A 90 -5.03 -7.40 0.25
C THR A 90 -3.62 -7.95 0.41
N GLY A 91 -2.62 -7.25 -0.12
CA GLY A 91 -1.21 -7.63 0.02
C GLY A 91 -0.72 -7.71 1.46
N LEU A 92 -1.39 -7.05 2.42
CA LEU A 92 -1.07 -7.19 3.84
C LEU A 92 -1.14 -8.65 4.31
N LEU A 93 -2.08 -9.44 3.78
CA LEU A 93 -2.17 -10.87 4.09
C LEU A 93 -0.93 -11.65 3.61
N MET A 94 -0.26 -11.17 2.57
CA MET A 94 0.96 -11.77 2.06
C MET A 94 2.17 -11.44 2.95
N LEU A 95 2.10 -10.36 3.72
CA LEU A 95 3.12 -9.93 4.67
C LEU A 95 2.94 -10.54 6.08
N ARG A 96 1.96 -11.42 6.29
CA ARG A 96 1.60 -12.02 7.58
C ARG A 96 2.74 -12.77 8.30
N GLU A 97 3.78 -13.16 7.56
CA GLU A 97 4.98 -13.83 8.10
C GLU A 97 6.01 -12.84 8.69
N HIS A 98 5.67 -11.56 8.78
CA HIS A 98 6.52 -10.57 9.42
C HIS A 98 6.80 -10.98 10.88
N ARG A 99 8.03 -10.81 11.35
CA ARG A 99 8.45 -11.32 12.68
C ARG A 99 7.87 -10.58 13.87
N GLN A 100 7.50 -9.34 13.66
CA GLN A 100 6.91 -8.43 14.65
C GLN A 100 5.56 -7.96 14.12
N LYS A 101 4.81 -7.22 14.92
CA LYS A 101 3.63 -6.53 14.42
C LYS A 101 4.04 -5.65 13.24
N LEU A 102 3.26 -5.69 12.17
CA LEU A 102 3.51 -4.90 10.97
C LEU A 102 3.21 -3.41 11.27
N PRO A 103 4.22 -2.51 11.21
CA PRO A 103 3.98 -1.09 11.40
C PRO A 103 3.08 -0.56 10.27
N LEU A 104 1.91 -0.03 10.62
CA LEU A 104 0.89 0.33 9.64
C LEU A 104 0.25 1.67 9.95
N TRP A 105 0.30 2.57 8.97
CA TRP A 105 -0.30 3.89 9.02
C TRP A 105 -1.55 3.94 8.14
N CYS A 106 -2.68 4.29 8.71
CA CYS A 106 -3.89 4.59 7.96
C CYS A 106 -4.85 5.46 8.78
N HIS A 107 -5.74 6.16 8.08
CA HIS A 107 -6.78 6.96 8.74
C HIS A 107 -7.73 6.06 9.55
N PRO A 108 -8.31 6.54 10.68
CA PRO A 108 -9.25 5.76 11.49
C PRO A 108 -10.43 5.15 10.71
N LEU A 109 -10.96 5.83 9.68
CA LEU A 109 -12.02 5.31 8.82
C LEU A 109 -11.57 4.09 8.01
N VAL A 110 -10.35 4.13 7.46
CA VAL A 110 -9.72 2.97 6.78
C VAL A 110 -9.54 1.80 7.74
N ARG A 111 -9.13 2.08 8.99
CA ARG A 111 -9.04 1.05 10.03
C ARG A 111 -10.41 0.44 10.35
N GLU A 112 -11.46 1.26 10.44
CA GLU A 112 -12.82 0.78 10.66
C GLU A 112 -13.25 -0.16 9.53
N ASP A 113 -13.09 0.23 8.27
CA ASP A 113 -13.39 -0.57 7.09
C ASP A 113 -12.68 -1.93 7.13
N LEU A 114 -11.37 -1.93 7.45
CA LEU A 114 -10.53 -3.14 7.51
C LEU A 114 -10.69 -3.95 8.80
N SER A 115 -11.52 -3.50 9.72
CA SER A 115 -11.87 -4.22 10.95
C SER A 115 -13.33 -4.71 10.96
N THR A 116 -14.19 -4.20 10.07
CA THR A 116 -15.62 -4.49 10.03
C THR A 116 -16.07 -5.06 8.68
N GLY A 117 -16.22 -4.26 7.66
CA GLY A 117 -16.73 -4.65 6.36
C GLY A 117 -15.80 -5.61 5.61
N ASN A 118 -14.50 -5.39 5.70
CA ASN A 118 -13.45 -6.31 5.27
C ASN A 118 -12.54 -6.61 6.46
N PRO A 119 -12.78 -7.63 7.29
CA PRO A 119 -12.10 -7.82 8.57
C PRO A 119 -10.64 -8.34 8.43
N LEU A 120 -9.89 -7.77 7.50
CA LEU A 120 -8.51 -8.13 7.18
C LEU A 120 -7.58 -7.97 8.40
N PHE A 121 -7.77 -6.92 9.20
CA PHE A 121 -6.98 -6.72 10.40
C PHE A 121 -7.22 -7.79 11.46
N LYS A 122 -8.48 -8.26 11.62
CA LYS A 122 -8.79 -9.38 12.50
C LYS A 122 -8.14 -10.68 12.05
N VAL A 123 -8.04 -10.91 10.74
CA VAL A 123 -7.31 -12.07 10.21
C VAL A 123 -5.83 -11.96 10.57
N LEU A 124 -5.21 -10.80 10.39
CA LEU A 124 -3.79 -10.57 10.69
C LEU A 124 -3.45 -10.73 12.19
N GLU A 125 -4.38 -10.49 13.11
CA GLU A 125 -4.20 -10.71 14.55
C GLU A 125 -3.83 -12.16 14.90
N HIS A 126 -4.21 -13.13 14.07
CA HIS A 126 -3.86 -14.54 14.21
C HIS A 126 -2.45 -14.88 13.69
N TYR A 127 -1.74 -13.91 13.10
CA TYR A 127 -0.39 -14.03 12.52
C TYR A 127 0.55 -13.00 13.15
N CYS A 128 1.16 -12.13 12.34
CA CYS A 128 2.04 -11.09 12.88
C CYS A 128 1.29 -9.98 13.63
N GLY A 129 0.00 -9.76 13.33
CA GLY A 129 -0.73 -8.60 13.80
C GLY A 129 -0.28 -7.30 13.15
N ILE A 130 -0.86 -6.19 13.58
CA ILE A 130 -0.51 -4.84 13.13
C ILE A 130 -0.16 -3.95 14.31
N ASP A 131 0.81 -3.06 14.14
CA ASP A 131 1.09 -1.92 15.00
C ASP A 131 0.52 -0.67 14.31
N TRP A 132 -0.76 -0.38 14.60
CA TRP A 132 -1.49 0.67 13.93
C TRP A 132 -1.15 2.05 14.47
N GLN A 133 -0.85 2.96 13.56
CA GLN A 133 -0.65 4.37 13.81
C GLN A 133 -1.73 5.17 13.07
N SER A 134 -2.35 6.12 13.75
CA SER A 134 -3.35 6.98 13.14
C SER A 134 -2.70 7.98 12.18
N LEU A 135 -3.14 7.97 10.94
CA LEU A 135 -2.71 8.91 9.92
C LEU A 135 -3.42 10.26 10.15
N PRO A 136 -2.70 11.34 10.52
CA PRO A 136 -3.29 12.66 10.67
C PRO A 136 -3.58 13.28 9.30
N LEU A 137 -4.66 14.07 9.20
CA LEU A 137 -4.98 14.84 8.00
C LEU A 137 -4.48 16.28 8.11
N GLN A 138 -3.98 16.83 7.00
CA GLN A 138 -3.57 18.23 6.86
C GLN A 138 -2.57 18.68 7.94
N SER A 139 -1.73 17.75 8.37
CA SER A 139 -0.69 17.98 9.37
C SER A 139 0.53 17.18 9.03
N GLY A 140 1.69 17.79 9.10
CA GLY A 140 2.97 17.11 8.88
C GLY A 140 3.23 16.06 9.94
N PHE A 141 3.75 14.89 9.54
CA PHE A 141 4.14 13.81 10.43
C PHE A 141 5.39 13.11 9.94
N HIS A 142 6.02 12.35 10.82
CA HIS A 142 7.19 11.52 10.53
C HIS A 142 6.91 10.07 10.85
N ILE A 143 7.55 9.17 10.13
CA ILE A 143 7.43 7.72 10.32
C ILE A 143 8.77 7.21 10.88
N PRO A 144 8.78 6.49 12.02
CA PRO A 144 9.98 5.88 12.57
C PRO A 144 10.68 4.98 11.53
N GLY A 145 12.00 5.10 11.42
CA GLY A 145 12.80 4.40 10.42
C GLY A 145 12.97 5.15 9.08
N LEU A 146 12.22 6.24 8.86
CA LEU A 146 12.26 7.04 7.62
C LEU A 146 12.72 8.48 7.89
N GLN A 147 13.84 8.61 8.59
CA GLN A 147 14.43 9.90 8.92
C GLN A 147 14.78 10.69 7.64
N GLY A 148 14.55 11.99 7.66
CA GLY A 148 14.78 12.88 6.52
C GLY A 148 13.57 13.00 5.58
N LEU A 149 12.47 12.27 5.85
CA LEU A 149 11.22 12.42 5.13
C LEU A 149 10.12 12.96 6.03
N GLN A 150 9.46 14.01 5.58
CA GLN A 150 8.24 14.54 6.15
C GLN A 150 7.05 14.16 5.26
N PHE A 151 5.96 13.76 5.88
CA PHE A 151 4.73 13.35 5.21
C PHE A 151 3.57 14.25 5.60
N GLU A 152 2.62 14.45 4.68
CA GLU A 152 1.35 15.09 4.96
C GLU A 152 0.25 14.38 4.16
N ALA A 153 -0.83 13.97 4.84
CA ALA A 153 -1.98 13.37 4.22
C ALA A 153 -3.08 14.40 3.97
N LEU A 154 -3.57 14.47 2.74
CA LEU A 154 -4.63 15.38 2.29
C LEU A 154 -5.90 14.58 2.05
N PRO A 155 -7.06 14.99 2.62
CA PRO A 155 -8.32 14.30 2.35
C PRO A 155 -8.73 14.48 0.89
N LEU A 156 -9.14 13.39 0.25
CA LEU A 156 -9.67 13.38 -1.10
C LEU A 156 -11.17 13.07 -1.06
N ILE A 157 -11.95 13.77 -1.87
CA ILE A 157 -13.39 13.50 -2.03
C ILE A 157 -13.53 12.36 -3.04
N SER A 158 -13.72 11.15 -2.54
CA SER A 158 -13.95 9.95 -3.33
C SER A 158 -14.76 8.93 -2.52
N ASN A 159 -15.39 7.98 -3.21
CA ASN A 159 -16.18 6.96 -2.52
C ASN A 159 -15.27 5.98 -1.77
N ALA A 160 -15.65 5.65 -0.54
CA ALA A 160 -15.12 4.53 0.21
C ALA A 160 -15.39 3.19 -0.53
N PRO A 161 -14.72 2.07 -0.20
CA PRO A 161 -14.99 0.79 -0.85
C PRO A 161 -16.43 0.32 -0.65
N PRO A 162 -16.95 -0.59 -1.50
CA PRO A 162 -18.34 -1.04 -1.44
C PRO A 162 -18.79 -1.62 -0.11
N TYR A 163 -17.88 -2.15 0.68
CA TYR A 163 -18.13 -2.76 1.99
C TYR A 163 -18.01 -1.77 3.16
N SER A 164 -17.65 -0.51 2.89
CA SER A 164 -17.55 0.53 3.91
C SER A 164 -18.94 1.00 4.35
N PRO A 165 -19.17 1.25 5.64
CA PRO A 165 -20.38 1.93 6.12
C PRO A 165 -20.49 3.36 5.58
N HIS A 166 -19.41 3.92 5.05
CA HIS A 166 -19.35 5.28 4.51
C HIS A 166 -19.52 5.33 2.98
N ARG A 167 -19.82 4.19 2.34
CA ARG A 167 -19.90 4.09 0.88
C ARG A 167 -20.77 5.16 0.22
N ASP A 168 -21.95 5.41 0.78
CA ASP A 168 -22.94 6.36 0.25
C ASP A 168 -22.84 7.76 0.87
N LYS A 169 -21.93 7.96 1.81
CA LYS A 169 -21.67 9.24 2.49
C LYS A 169 -20.17 9.42 2.71
N PRO A 170 -19.39 9.68 1.65
CA PRO A 170 -17.94 9.80 1.75
C PRO A 170 -17.51 10.81 2.81
N GLN A 171 -16.53 10.43 3.61
CA GLN A 171 -15.99 11.22 4.70
C GLN A 171 -14.55 11.64 4.39
N PRO A 172 -14.08 12.80 4.89
CA PRO A 172 -12.65 13.13 4.86
C PRO A 172 -11.83 12.07 5.58
N GLY A 173 -10.93 11.40 4.85
CA GLY A 173 -10.11 10.32 5.38
C GLY A 173 -10.49 8.92 4.90
N ASP A 174 -11.64 8.73 4.21
CA ASP A 174 -11.93 7.49 3.47
C ASP A 174 -10.88 7.25 2.37
N ASN A 175 -10.44 8.33 1.75
CA ASN A 175 -9.38 8.36 0.74
C ASN A 175 -8.46 9.55 1.01
N VAL A 176 -7.16 9.35 0.88
CA VAL A 176 -6.17 10.40 1.09
C VAL A 176 -5.19 10.49 -0.07
N GLY A 177 -4.73 11.70 -0.35
CA GLY A 177 -3.49 11.96 -1.07
C GLY A 177 -2.34 12.04 -0.08
N LEU A 178 -1.12 11.77 -0.52
CA LEU A 178 0.07 11.89 0.32
C LEU A 178 1.11 12.79 -0.35
N THR A 179 1.58 13.80 0.36
CA THR A 179 2.80 14.52 0.00
C THR A 179 3.97 13.92 0.77
N VAL A 180 5.10 13.83 0.10
CA VAL A 180 6.36 13.39 0.68
C VAL A 180 7.39 14.46 0.37
N ARG A 181 8.02 15.00 1.40
CA ARG A 181 9.07 16.02 1.28
C ARG A 181 10.37 15.48 1.85
N ASP A 182 11.44 15.62 1.11
CA ASP A 182 12.79 15.45 1.61
C ASP A 182 13.22 16.71 2.39
N GLU A 183 13.53 16.55 3.68
CA GLU A 183 13.88 17.68 4.56
C GLU A 183 15.25 18.28 4.25
N HIS A 184 16.07 17.61 3.43
CA HIS A 184 17.42 18.09 3.08
C HIS A 184 17.43 18.87 1.76
N SER A 185 16.56 18.48 0.82
CA SER A 185 16.50 19.09 -0.51
C SER A 185 15.30 20.03 -0.72
N GLY A 186 14.29 19.98 0.15
CA GLY A 186 13.10 20.84 0.11
C GLY A 186 11.96 20.27 -0.72
#